data_13dedb6496261380132aff23ac357ee6
#
_entry.id   13dedb6496261380132aff23ac357ee6
#
_cell.length_a   1.000
_cell.length_b   1.000
_cell.length_c   1.000
_cell.angle_alpha   90.00
_cell.angle_beta   90.00
_cell.angle_gamma   90.00
#
_symmetry.space_group_name_H-M   'P 1'
#
loop_
_entity.id
_entity.type
_entity.pdbx_description
1 polymer ?
#
loop_
_entity_poly.entity_id
_entity_poly.type
_entity_poly.pdbx_seq_one_letter_code
_entity_poly.pdbx_strand_id
1 'polypeptide(L)'
;MHRTWTGVFLLARPKQISANPAPGAGTVFALRAIGLVLAARWAFSMSEMGYLSSLRAMTSSPWACVNLVLIFLLIVLPGAKARTERPLHPLPQWLRQALRFIALLAFGFAMFSVGAFVWSSGWRRFTQALAETNGWLLVGPALYAIVMWICRPRALWRTNIAARRFAIGRYALSLDPVTRTAVVWAESRKLGQYDARELSVKWPEPAETSPSTSMLAPATEPAAPAIRASGEVRHGLFARRPKVELLWDSPAAAGHNRTTVFRAPLASEGDRNAARALDATLRQV
;
A
#
# COMPACT_ATOMS: atom_id res chain seq x y z
N MET A 1 -22.01 -12.23 76.39
CA MET A 1 -20.96 -12.54 75.37
C MET A 1 -21.60 -12.47 73.98
N HIS A 2 -21.53 -11.29 73.35
CA HIS A 2 -22.04 -11.05 72.02
C HIS A 2 -20.83 -11.01 71.05
N ARG A 3 -20.73 -12.03 70.16
CA ARG A 3 -19.77 -12.06 69.05
C ARG A 3 -20.41 -11.34 67.89
N THR A 4 -19.93 -10.14 67.55
CA THR A 4 -20.22 -9.43 66.31
C THR A 4 -19.39 -10.00 65.16
N TRP A 5 -20.04 -10.64 64.21
CA TRP A 5 -19.43 -11.05 62.93
C TRP A 5 -19.33 -9.84 62.00
N THR A 6 -18.14 -9.32 61.81
CA THR A 6 -17.85 -8.33 60.78
C THR A 6 -17.65 -9.08 59.44
N GLY A 7 -18.72 -9.10 58.63
CA GLY A 7 -18.65 -9.61 57.26
C GLY A 7 -17.76 -8.73 56.39
N VAL A 8 -16.60 -9.28 56.00
CA VAL A 8 -15.74 -8.64 54.99
C VAL A 8 -16.42 -8.79 53.64
N PHE A 9 -17.07 -7.73 53.17
CA PHE A 9 -17.54 -7.63 51.78
C PHE A 9 -16.29 -7.53 50.89
N LEU A 10 -15.90 -8.66 50.28
CA LEU A 10 -15.01 -8.69 49.12
C LEU A 10 -15.73 -7.96 47.98
N LEU A 11 -15.45 -6.66 47.85
CA LEU A 11 -15.81 -5.88 46.66
C LEU A 11 -15.17 -6.57 45.44
N ALA A 12 -15.99 -7.29 44.70
CA ALA A 12 -15.61 -7.84 43.43
C ALA A 12 -15.06 -6.70 42.54
N ARG A 13 -13.75 -6.75 42.30
CA ARG A 13 -13.05 -5.77 41.45
C ARG A 13 -13.78 -5.74 40.09
N PRO A 14 -14.31 -4.59 39.66
CA PRO A 14 -15.03 -4.52 38.39
C PRO A 14 -14.07 -5.01 37.29
N LYS A 15 -14.52 -6.03 36.56
CA LYS A 15 -13.78 -6.58 35.42
C LYS A 15 -13.50 -5.42 34.47
N GLN A 16 -12.25 -4.96 34.43
CA GLN A 16 -11.84 -3.92 33.50
C GLN A 16 -12.24 -4.39 32.10
N ILE A 17 -13.25 -3.77 31.52
CA ILE A 17 -13.65 -3.98 30.15
C ILE A 17 -12.43 -3.60 29.34
N SER A 18 -11.74 -4.60 28.79
CA SER A 18 -10.59 -4.41 27.93
C SER A 18 -11.04 -3.48 26.80
N ALA A 19 -10.60 -2.24 26.85
CA ALA A 19 -10.91 -1.25 25.82
C ALA A 19 -10.47 -1.84 24.48
N ASN A 20 -11.40 -1.96 23.52
CA ASN A 20 -11.08 -2.44 22.19
C ASN A 20 -9.86 -1.67 21.63
N PRO A 21 -8.81 -2.35 21.17
CA PRO A 21 -7.60 -1.68 20.70
C PRO A 21 -7.97 -0.73 19.57
N ALA A 22 -7.37 0.48 19.59
CA ALA A 22 -7.59 1.48 18.56
C ALA A 22 -7.33 0.90 17.16
N PRO A 23 -8.19 1.23 16.16
CA PRO A 23 -7.98 0.75 14.80
C PRO A 23 -6.56 1.03 14.30
N GLY A 24 -5.88 0.00 13.78
CA GLY A 24 -4.49 0.10 13.31
C GLY A 24 -3.41 -0.02 14.39
N ALA A 25 -3.76 -0.26 15.66
CA ALA A 25 -2.79 -0.49 16.73
C ALA A 25 -1.85 -1.65 16.40
N GLY A 26 -2.36 -2.74 15.84
CA GLY A 26 -1.56 -3.89 15.39
C GLY A 26 -0.52 -3.53 14.31
N THR A 27 -0.85 -2.62 13.41
CA THR A 27 0.09 -2.14 12.38
C THR A 27 1.23 -1.35 12.99
N VAL A 28 0.94 -0.46 13.94
CA VAL A 28 1.96 0.32 14.66
C VAL A 28 2.84 -0.60 15.52
N PHE A 29 2.22 -1.57 16.19
CA PHE A 29 2.95 -2.58 16.96
C PHE A 29 3.92 -3.38 16.08
N ALA A 30 3.46 -3.88 14.93
CA ALA A 30 4.30 -4.64 14.00
C ALA A 30 5.50 -3.81 13.50
N LEU A 31 5.29 -2.55 13.15
CA LEU A 31 6.38 -1.66 12.71
C LEU A 31 7.39 -1.39 13.83
N ARG A 32 6.92 -1.17 15.08
CA ARG A 32 7.80 -0.99 16.24
C ARG A 32 8.58 -2.27 16.55
N ALA A 33 7.94 -3.44 16.47
CA ALA A 33 8.60 -4.73 16.67
C ALA A 33 9.73 -4.92 15.64
N ILE A 34 9.49 -4.61 14.37
CA ILE A 34 10.54 -4.64 13.35
C ILE A 34 11.68 -3.69 13.69
N GLY A 35 11.37 -2.46 14.12
CA GLY A 35 12.38 -1.49 14.56
C GLY A 35 13.22 -1.99 15.72
N LEU A 36 12.61 -2.61 16.73
CA LEU A 36 13.31 -3.19 17.88
C LEU A 36 14.19 -4.37 17.49
N VAL A 37 13.73 -5.26 16.60
CA VAL A 37 14.53 -6.39 16.11
C VAL A 37 15.76 -5.90 15.33
N LEU A 38 15.59 -4.90 14.46
CA LEU A 38 16.70 -4.27 13.74
C LEU A 38 17.68 -3.58 14.70
N ALA A 39 17.18 -2.86 15.72
CA ALA A 39 18.00 -2.21 16.74
C ALA A 39 18.79 -3.21 17.58
N ALA A 40 18.16 -4.30 18.02
CA ALA A 40 18.83 -5.36 18.78
C ALA A 40 19.95 -6.01 17.97
N ARG A 41 19.70 -6.34 16.71
CA ARG A 41 20.74 -6.88 15.81
C ARG A 41 21.88 -5.90 15.58
N TRP A 42 21.55 -4.63 15.37
CA TRP A 42 22.54 -3.58 15.23
C TRP A 42 23.40 -3.43 16.48
N ALA A 43 22.78 -3.38 17.68
CA ALA A 43 23.51 -3.30 18.95
C ALA A 43 24.42 -4.51 19.19
N PHE A 44 23.95 -5.71 18.83
CA PHE A 44 24.76 -6.94 18.90
C PHE A 44 25.99 -6.85 17.99
N SER A 45 25.82 -6.42 16.73
CA SER A 45 26.95 -6.24 15.82
C SER A 45 27.95 -5.18 16.31
N MET A 46 27.47 -4.10 16.95
CA MET A 46 28.36 -3.10 17.56
C MET A 46 29.15 -3.66 18.74
N SER A 47 28.55 -4.53 19.54
CA SER A 47 29.27 -5.15 20.67
C SER A 47 30.44 -6.03 20.24
N GLU A 48 30.28 -6.73 19.11
CA GLU A 48 31.35 -7.57 18.54
C GLU A 48 32.53 -6.76 17.97
N MET A 49 32.27 -5.60 17.39
CA MET A 49 33.31 -4.75 16.76
C MET A 49 33.90 -3.68 17.70
N GLY A 50 33.33 -3.52 18.89
CA GLY A 50 33.63 -2.41 19.79
C GLY A 50 32.83 -1.12 19.43
N TYR A 51 32.21 -0.51 20.45
CA TYR A 51 31.25 0.59 20.26
C TYR A 51 31.85 1.84 19.59
N LEU A 52 33.05 2.27 20.00
CA LEU A 52 33.65 3.50 19.45
C LEU A 52 34.10 3.33 18.00
N SER A 53 34.68 2.20 17.64
CA SER A 53 35.07 1.88 16.26
C SER A 53 33.85 1.77 15.33
N SER A 54 32.79 1.13 15.82
CA SER A 54 31.52 0.99 15.08
C SER A 54 30.85 2.33 14.86
N LEU A 55 30.80 3.22 15.86
CA LEU A 55 30.24 4.56 15.71
C LEU A 55 31.01 5.38 14.67
N ARG A 56 32.33 5.34 14.67
CA ARG A 56 33.17 6.01 13.66
C ARG A 56 32.90 5.46 12.26
N ALA A 57 32.84 4.13 12.12
CA ALA A 57 32.52 3.51 10.84
C ALA A 57 31.11 3.87 10.34
N MET A 58 30.15 4.01 11.24
CA MET A 58 28.78 4.42 10.87
C MET A 58 28.70 5.85 10.38
N THR A 59 29.38 6.80 11.04
CA THR A 59 29.35 8.20 10.62
C THR A 59 30.02 8.42 9.27
N SER A 60 30.92 7.53 8.85
CA SER A 60 31.55 7.55 7.52
C SER A 60 30.72 6.91 6.42
N SER A 61 29.67 6.14 6.79
CA SER A 61 28.83 5.42 5.82
C SER A 61 27.42 6.02 5.71
N PRO A 62 27.03 6.62 4.57
CA PRO A 62 25.71 7.17 4.38
C PRO A 62 24.60 6.09 4.48
N TRP A 63 24.90 4.86 4.09
CA TRP A 63 23.94 3.76 4.16
C TRP A 63 23.68 3.28 5.60
N ALA A 64 24.70 3.33 6.46
CA ALA A 64 24.52 3.07 7.88
C ALA A 64 23.62 4.14 8.52
N CYS A 65 23.81 5.41 8.16
CA CYS A 65 22.95 6.50 8.61
C CYS A 65 21.49 6.31 8.14
N VAL A 66 21.24 5.90 6.89
CA VAL A 66 19.88 5.60 6.39
C VAL A 66 19.21 4.51 7.22
N ASN A 67 19.94 3.42 7.54
CA ASN A 67 19.41 2.34 8.38
C ASN A 67 19.11 2.82 9.80
N LEU A 68 19.99 3.62 10.40
CA LEU A 68 19.79 4.15 11.75
C LEU A 68 18.56 5.08 11.80
N VAL A 69 18.37 5.94 10.81
CA VAL A 69 17.19 6.79 10.68
C VAL A 69 15.93 5.93 10.55
N LEU A 70 15.96 4.86 9.77
CA LEU A 70 14.82 3.95 9.64
C LEU A 70 14.48 3.30 10.99
N ILE A 71 15.47 2.75 11.68
CA ILE A 71 15.31 2.10 13.00
C ILE A 71 14.70 3.11 13.99
N PHE A 72 15.27 4.31 14.07
CA PHE A 72 14.78 5.37 14.96
C PHE A 72 13.32 5.74 14.65
N LEU A 73 12.98 5.97 13.38
CA LEU A 73 11.63 6.27 12.96
C LEU A 73 10.63 5.16 13.29
N LEU A 74 11.04 3.89 13.14
CA LEU A 74 10.19 2.74 13.47
C LEU A 74 9.92 2.62 14.99
N ILE A 75 10.90 2.91 15.83
CA ILE A 75 10.78 2.82 17.29
C ILE A 75 9.94 3.98 17.85
N VAL A 76 10.18 5.20 17.36
CA VAL A 76 9.53 6.45 17.83
C VAL A 76 8.18 6.71 17.15
N LEU A 77 7.57 5.72 16.50
CA LEU A 77 6.27 5.90 15.86
C LEU A 77 5.22 6.45 16.83
N PRO A 78 4.41 7.45 16.42
CA PRO A 78 3.29 7.91 17.23
C PRO A 78 2.28 6.77 17.43
N GLY A 79 1.63 6.74 18.59
CA GLY A 79 0.56 5.78 18.86
C GLY A 79 -0.57 5.88 17.84
N ALA A 80 -1.26 4.78 17.57
CA ALA A 80 -2.43 4.77 16.71
C ALA A 80 -3.51 5.67 17.33
N LYS A 81 -3.84 6.78 16.67
CA LYS A 81 -4.96 7.62 17.04
C LYS A 81 -6.21 7.04 16.38
N ALA A 82 -7.14 6.57 17.20
CA ALA A 82 -8.45 6.13 16.72
C ALA A 82 -9.18 7.33 16.08
N ARG A 83 -9.29 7.31 14.77
CA ARG A 83 -10.17 8.19 14.01
C ARG A 83 -11.20 7.31 13.33
N THR A 84 -12.45 7.48 13.66
CA THR A 84 -13.58 6.77 13.05
C THR A 84 -13.60 6.91 11.53
N GLU A 85 -13.10 8.04 11.01
CA GLU A 85 -13.06 8.34 9.59
C GLU A 85 -11.88 7.65 8.84
N ARG A 86 -10.87 7.12 9.55
CA ARG A 86 -9.62 6.61 8.94
C ARG A 86 -9.13 5.30 9.56
N PRO A 87 -9.93 4.24 9.55
CA PRO A 87 -9.60 3.00 10.27
C PRO A 87 -8.37 2.27 9.72
N LEU A 88 -8.04 2.43 8.43
CA LEU A 88 -6.94 1.71 7.79
C LEU A 88 -5.59 2.43 7.81
N HIS A 89 -5.55 3.69 8.26
CA HIS A 89 -4.33 4.50 8.23
C HIS A 89 -4.01 5.10 9.61
N PRO A 90 -3.38 4.32 10.51
CA PRO A 90 -3.05 4.77 11.87
C PRO A 90 -1.94 5.83 11.90
N LEU A 91 -1.12 5.91 10.83
CA LEU A 91 0.01 6.83 10.72
C LEU A 91 -0.31 8.03 9.82
N PRO A 92 0.31 9.21 10.06
CA PRO A 92 0.27 10.34 9.14
C PRO A 92 0.81 9.96 7.75
N GLN A 93 0.25 10.54 6.70
CA GLN A 93 0.63 10.20 5.31
C GLN A 93 2.11 10.45 5.03
N TRP A 94 2.64 11.60 5.49
CA TRP A 94 4.05 11.96 5.27
C TRP A 94 5.01 10.95 5.92
N LEU A 95 4.71 10.51 7.17
CA LEU A 95 5.53 9.55 7.89
C LEU A 95 5.52 8.17 7.20
N ARG A 96 4.36 7.74 6.73
CA ARG A 96 4.23 6.48 5.98
C ARG A 96 4.99 6.53 4.66
N GLN A 97 4.96 7.67 3.95
CA GLN A 97 5.75 7.86 2.73
C GLN A 97 7.25 7.89 3.02
N ALA A 98 7.67 8.59 4.08
CA ALA A 98 9.06 8.62 4.51
C ALA A 98 9.58 7.23 4.88
N LEU A 99 8.84 6.47 5.71
CA LEU A 99 9.18 5.09 6.06
C LEU A 99 9.31 4.19 4.83
N ARG A 100 8.37 4.31 3.90
CA ARG A 100 8.41 3.53 2.66
C ARG A 100 9.61 3.88 1.80
N PHE A 101 9.93 5.16 1.66
CA PHE A 101 11.07 5.63 0.85
C PHE A 101 12.40 5.17 1.45
N ILE A 102 12.60 5.37 2.76
CA ILE A 102 13.82 4.97 3.45
C ILE A 102 13.97 3.44 3.45
N ALA A 103 12.88 2.70 3.68
CA ALA A 103 12.90 1.24 3.59
C ALA A 103 13.21 0.74 2.17
N LEU A 104 12.76 1.45 1.12
CA LEU A 104 13.10 1.14 -0.27
C LEU A 104 14.60 1.33 -0.54
N LEU A 105 15.19 2.42 -0.05
CA LEU A 105 16.62 2.66 -0.17
C LEU A 105 17.43 1.59 0.56
N ALA A 106 17.04 1.25 1.79
CA ALA A 106 17.70 0.21 2.59
C ALA A 106 17.57 -1.17 1.92
N PHE A 107 16.39 -1.52 1.40
CA PHE A 107 16.16 -2.75 0.65
C PHE A 107 17.00 -2.81 -0.62
N GLY A 108 16.99 -1.75 -1.42
CA GLY A 108 17.77 -1.68 -2.66
C GLY A 108 19.26 -1.84 -2.41
N PHE A 109 19.79 -1.17 -1.39
CA PHE A 109 21.19 -1.33 -0.98
C PHE A 109 21.50 -2.76 -0.50
N ALA A 110 20.64 -3.35 0.34
CA ALA A 110 20.82 -4.71 0.82
C ALA A 110 20.83 -5.72 -0.33
N MET A 111 19.88 -5.60 -1.27
CA MET A 111 19.81 -6.46 -2.46
C MET A 111 21.03 -6.30 -3.37
N PHE A 112 21.46 -5.05 -3.58
CA PHE A 112 22.67 -4.75 -4.34
C PHE A 112 23.91 -5.36 -3.69
N SER A 113 24.08 -5.20 -2.38
CA SER A 113 25.21 -5.74 -1.61
C SER A 113 25.25 -7.27 -1.65
N VAL A 114 24.10 -7.93 -1.44
CA VAL A 114 23.99 -9.39 -1.55
C VAL A 114 24.28 -9.86 -2.97
N GLY A 115 23.73 -9.21 -4.00
CA GLY A 115 23.96 -9.54 -5.40
C GLY A 115 25.42 -9.39 -5.79
N ALA A 116 26.06 -8.27 -5.42
CA ALA A 116 27.49 -8.04 -5.67
C ALA A 116 28.37 -9.08 -4.96
N PHE A 117 28.03 -9.47 -3.73
CA PHE A 117 28.74 -10.50 -3.00
C PHE A 117 28.60 -11.88 -3.69
N VAL A 118 27.41 -12.27 -4.09
CA VAL A 118 27.19 -13.54 -4.81
C VAL A 118 27.95 -13.56 -6.14
N TRP A 119 27.94 -12.43 -6.84
CA TRP A 119 28.64 -12.29 -8.13
C TRP A 119 30.18 -12.43 -7.96
N SER A 120 30.75 -11.77 -6.96
CA SER A 120 32.21 -11.76 -6.75
C SER A 120 32.75 -13.01 -6.08
N SER A 121 32.00 -13.57 -5.11
CA SER A 121 32.47 -14.66 -4.23
C SER A 121 31.92 -16.04 -4.60
N GLY A 122 30.87 -16.08 -5.41
CA GLY A 122 30.20 -17.29 -5.85
C GLY A 122 29.19 -17.85 -4.82
N TRP A 123 28.34 -18.75 -5.29
CA TRP A 123 27.22 -19.28 -4.54
C TRP A 123 27.61 -20.07 -3.28
N ARG A 124 28.72 -20.81 -3.30
CA ARG A 124 29.20 -21.57 -2.14
C ARG A 124 29.57 -20.66 -0.97
N ARG A 125 30.28 -19.56 -1.22
CA ARG A 125 30.63 -18.59 -0.17
C ARG A 125 29.42 -17.86 0.35
N PHE A 126 28.42 -17.61 -0.50
CA PHE A 126 27.15 -17.04 -0.06
C PHE A 126 26.43 -17.96 0.95
N THR A 127 26.34 -19.26 0.70
CA THR A 127 25.69 -20.19 1.64
C THR A 127 26.45 -20.31 2.97
N GLN A 128 27.77 -20.25 2.94
CA GLN A 128 28.59 -20.20 4.16
C GLN A 128 28.34 -18.90 4.95
N ALA A 129 28.41 -17.74 4.29
CA ALA A 129 28.13 -16.45 4.91
C ALA A 129 26.68 -16.37 5.45
N LEU A 130 25.72 -16.99 4.79
CA LEU A 130 24.35 -17.08 5.26
C LEU A 130 24.26 -17.87 6.58
N ALA A 131 25.00 -18.97 6.71
CA ALA A 131 25.07 -19.75 7.95
C ALA A 131 25.78 -18.97 9.05
N GLU A 132 26.94 -18.36 8.77
CA GLU A 132 27.72 -17.55 9.72
C GLU A 132 26.92 -16.33 10.26
N THR A 133 26.10 -15.72 9.42
CA THR A 133 25.23 -14.59 9.80
C THR A 133 23.90 -15.03 10.41
N ASN A 134 23.69 -16.31 10.69
CA ASN A 134 22.41 -16.85 11.16
C ASN A 134 21.21 -16.42 10.29
N GLY A 135 21.40 -16.35 8.97
CA GLY A 135 20.36 -16.00 8.01
C GLY A 135 20.06 -14.51 7.88
N TRP A 136 20.77 -13.61 8.56
CA TRP A 136 20.49 -12.17 8.52
C TRP A 136 20.65 -11.54 7.14
N LEU A 137 21.47 -12.13 6.27
CA LEU A 137 21.58 -11.68 4.87
C LEU A 137 20.26 -11.74 4.11
N LEU A 138 19.31 -12.60 4.53
CA LEU A 138 17.96 -12.70 3.96
C LEU A 138 16.91 -12.01 4.84
N VAL A 139 17.03 -12.13 6.17
CA VAL A 139 16.06 -11.56 7.12
C VAL A 139 16.06 -10.04 7.04
N GLY A 140 17.22 -9.38 6.94
CA GLY A 140 17.31 -7.92 6.82
C GLY A 140 16.52 -7.37 5.64
N PRO A 141 16.82 -7.78 4.38
CA PRO A 141 16.03 -7.39 3.22
C PRO A 141 14.54 -7.73 3.34
N ALA A 142 14.19 -8.90 3.90
CA ALA A 142 12.81 -9.29 4.13
C ALA A 142 12.07 -8.32 5.07
N LEU A 143 12.70 -7.89 6.16
CA LEU A 143 12.13 -6.90 7.09
C LEU A 143 11.89 -5.56 6.39
N TYR A 144 12.82 -5.07 5.54
CA TYR A 144 12.61 -3.86 4.75
C TYR A 144 11.45 -4.01 3.77
N ALA A 145 11.35 -5.17 3.10
CA ALA A 145 10.24 -5.47 2.21
C ALA A 145 8.88 -5.48 2.95
N ILE A 146 8.84 -6.02 4.17
CA ILE A 146 7.65 -6.01 5.03
C ILE A 146 7.27 -4.57 5.41
N VAL A 147 8.23 -3.72 5.78
CA VAL A 147 7.96 -2.29 6.06
C VAL A 147 7.37 -1.60 4.83
N MET A 148 7.95 -1.80 3.64
CA MET A 148 7.42 -1.26 2.38
C MET A 148 6.00 -1.76 2.09
N TRP A 149 5.74 -3.05 2.35
CA TRP A 149 4.41 -3.64 2.13
C TRP A 149 3.36 -3.09 3.10
N ILE A 150 3.70 -2.92 4.36
CA ILE A 150 2.82 -2.30 5.38
C ILE A 150 2.53 -0.83 5.02
N CYS A 151 3.56 -0.08 4.61
CA CYS A 151 3.47 1.35 4.29
C CYS A 151 2.97 1.63 2.87
N ARG A 152 2.56 0.62 2.09
CA ARG A 152 2.04 0.84 0.73
C ARG A 152 0.78 1.70 0.74
N PRO A 153 0.57 2.53 -0.31
CA PRO A 153 -0.64 3.33 -0.44
C PRO A 153 -1.86 2.42 -0.59
N ARG A 154 -2.89 2.68 0.20
CA ARG A 154 -4.17 1.96 0.16
C ARG A 154 -5.31 2.96 0.23
N ALA A 155 -6.48 2.59 -0.29
CA ALA A 155 -7.70 3.36 -0.12
C ALA A 155 -8.06 3.53 1.36
N LEU A 156 -8.81 4.58 1.68
CA LEU A 156 -9.19 4.93 3.06
C LEU A 156 -10.05 3.84 3.71
N TRP A 157 -10.91 3.17 2.94
CA TRP A 157 -11.77 2.07 3.36
C TRP A 157 -11.80 0.98 2.30
N ARG A 158 -12.50 -0.11 2.62
CA ARG A 158 -12.82 -1.16 1.65
C ARG A 158 -14.14 -0.83 0.95
N THR A 159 -14.32 -1.33 -0.26
CA THR A 159 -15.57 -1.20 -0.99
C THR A 159 -16.72 -1.81 -0.19
N ASN A 160 -17.79 -1.01 -0.01
CA ASN A 160 -19.06 -1.42 0.57
C ASN A 160 -20.18 -0.75 -0.24
N ILE A 161 -20.78 -1.52 -1.15
CA ILE A 161 -21.80 -1.03 -2.08
C ILE A 161 -23.05 -0.60 -1.31
N ALA A 162 -23.47 -1.33 -0.29
CA ALA A 162 -24.63 -0.99 0.52
C ALA A 162 -24.49 0.36 1.23
N ALA A 163 -23.28 0.68 1.69
CA ALA A 163 -22.95 1.99 2.29
C ALA A 163 -22.51 3.03 1.25
N ARG A 164 -22.62 2.72 -0.06
CA ARG A 164 -22.18 3.58 -1.17
C ARG A 164 -20.74 4.09 -1.02
N ARG A 165 -19.86 3.23 -0.54
CA ARG A 165 -18.43 3.49 -0.37
C ARG A 165 -17.65 2.62 -1.34
N PHE A 166 -16.86 3.25 -2.18
CA PHE A 166 -16.08 2.59 -3.22
C PHE A 166 -14.60 2.80 -2.99
N ALA A 167 -13.80 1.77 -3.25
CA ALA A 167 -12.35 1.80 -3.14
C ALA A 167 -11.73 1.26 -4.43
N ILE A 168 -10.96 2.09 -5.12
CA ILE A 168 -10.32 1.74 -6.39
C ILE A 168 -8.84 2.09 -6.28
N GLY A 169 -7.98 1.07 -6.17
CA GLY A 169 -6.55 1.26 -5.95
C GLY A 169 -6.24 2.01 -4.65
N ARG A 170 -5.74 3.25 -4.74
CA ARG A 170 -5.47 4.13 -3.59
C ARG A 170 -6.56 5.16 -3.31
N TYR A 171 -7.57 5.22 -4.17
CA TYR A 171 -8.65 6.19 -4.06
C TYR A 171 -9.86 5.58 -3.37
N ALA A 172 -10.55 6.41 -2.62
CA ALA A 172 -11.80 6.07 -1.96
C ALA A 172 -12.84 7.14 -2.28
N LEU A 173 -14.07 6.72 -2.54
CA LEU A 173 -15.19 7.59 -2.86
C LEU A 173 -16.38 7.20 -2.00
N SER A 174 -17.04 8.18 -1.40
CA SER A 174 -18.28 8.02 -0.65
C SER A 174 -19.37 8.86 -1.32
N LEU A 175 -20.49 8.23 -1.64
CA LEU A 175 -21.68 8.87 -2.18
C LEU A 175 -22.74 9.03 -1.10
N ASP A 176 -23.20 10.24 -0.92
CA ASP A 176 -24.39 10.53 -0.11
C ASP A 176 -25.61 10.67 -1.03
N PRO A 177 -26.60 9.76 -0.93
CA PRO A 177 -27.79 9.80 -1.80
C PRO A 177 -28.72 10.96 -1.48
N VAL A 178 -28.73 11.43 -0.24
CA VAL A 178 -29.66 12.50 0.22
C VAL A 178 -29.21 13.85 -0.33
N THR A 179 -27.93 14.15 -0.15
CA THR A 179 -27.34 15.42 -0.60
C THR A 179 -26.81 15.35 -2.02
N ARG A 180 -26.81 14.15 -2.64
CA ARG A 180 -26.23 13.88 -3.96
C ARG A 180 -24.77 14.28 -4.08
N THR A 181 -24.06 14.27 -2.98
CA THR A 181 -22.65 14.65 -2.93
C THR A 181 -21.72 13.45 -2.95
N ALA A 182 -20.67 13.54 -3.76
CA ALA A 182 -19.58 12.58 -3.81
C ALA A 182 -18.33 13.17 -3.17
N VAL A 183 -17.83 12.54 -2.13
CA VAL A 183 -16.56 12.93 -1.50
C VAL A 183 -15.47 11.96 -1.94
N VAL A 184 -14.41 12.51 -2.52
CA VAL A 184 -13.28 11.74 -3.06
C VAL A 184 -12.04 11.93 -2.20
N TRP A 185 -11.37 10.82 -1.91
CA TRP A 185 -10.17 10.77 -1.10
C TRP A 185 -9.04 10.06 -1.84
N ALA A 186 -7.83 10.59 -1.75
CA ALA A 186 -6.62 9.89 -2.12
C ALA A 186 -5.89 9.48 -0.85
N GLU A 187 -5.85 8.18 -0.57
CA GLU A 187 -5.34 7.63 0.69
C GLU A 187 -6.05 8.26 1.91
N SER A 188 -5.42 9.22 2.59
CA SER A 188 -5.98 9.94 3.75
C SER A 188 -6.28 11.42 3.48
N ARG A 189 -6.03 11.91 2.26
CA ARG A 189 -6.26 13.31 1.86
C ARG A 189 -7.57 13.42 1.10
N LYS A 190 -8.47 14.30 1.54
CA LYS A 190 -9.66 14.68 0.77
C LYS A 190 -9.21 15.43 -0.48
N LEU A 191 -9.58 14.93 -1.66
CA LEU A 191 -9.32 15.59 -2.95
C LEU A 191 -10.37 16.66 -3.23
N GLY A 192 -11.63 16.33 -3.02
CA GLY A 192 -12.72 17.27 -3.28
C GLY A 192 -14.06 16.69 -2.87
N GLN A 193 -15.08 17.52 -3.05
CA GLN A 193 -16.49 17.19 -2.92
C GLN A 193 -17.18 17.70 -4.18
N TYR A 194 -17.93 16.83 -4.84
CA TYR A 194 -18.52 17.05 -6.14
C TYR A 194 -20.00 16.70 -6.11
N ASP A 195 -20.81 17.26 -7.00
CA ASP A 195 -22.14 16.76 -7.26
C ASP A 195 -22.02 15.40 -7.99
N ALA A 196 -22.79 14.42 -7.54
CA ALA A 196 -22.73 13.07 -8.11
C ALA A 196 -23.19 13.04 -9.58
N ARG A 197 -24.05 13.96 -9.99
CA ARG A 197 -24.57 14.09 -11.36
C ARG A 197 -23.51 14.58 -12.35
N GLU A 198 -22.52 15.32 -11.88
CA GLU A 198 -21.43 15.88 -12.67
C GLU A 198 -20.25 14.91 -12.81
N LEU A 199 -20.35 13.75 -12.15
CA LEU A 199 -19.28 12.74 -12.17
C LEU A 199 -19.60 11.67 -13.21
N SER A 200 -18.59 11.32 -13.99
CA SER A 200 -18.65 10.22 -14.95
C SER A 200 -17.41 9.32 -14.86
N VAL A 201 -17.61 8.04 -15.09
CA VAL A 201 -16.52 7.05 -15.11
C VAL A 201 -16.13 6.79 -16.56
N LYS A 202 -14.88 7.12 -16.90
CA LYS A 202 -14.30 6.77 -18.20
C LYS A 202 -13.50 5.47 -18.07
N TRP A 203 -13.96 4.47 -18.79
CA TRP A 203 -13.29 3.18 -18.89
C TRP A 203 -12.10 3.24 -19.86
N PRO A 204 -11.06 2.43 -19.64
CA PRO A 204 -10.01 2.28 -20.65
C PRO A 204 -10.64 1.74 -21.92
N GLU A 205 -10.46 2.44 -23.03
CA GLU A 205 -10.77 1.88 -24.34
C GLU A 205 -9.97 0.58 -24.49
N PRO A 206 -10.63 -0.54 -24.87
CA PRO A 206 -9.88 -1.68 -25.34
C PRO A 206 -8.98 -1.15 -26.45
N ALA A 207 -7.66 -1.43 -26.34
CA ALA A 207 -6.73 -1.06 -27.40
C ALA A 207 -7.30 -1.65 -28.70
N GLU A 208 -8.06 -0.84 -29.42
CA GLU A 208 -8.48 -1.20 -30.78
C GLU A 208 -7.19 -1.46 -31.50
N THR A 209 -7.04 -2.68 -31.94
CA THR A 209 -6.07 -3.03 -32.98
C THR A 209 -6.39 -2.05 -34.10
N SER A 210 -5.62 -0.96 -34.19
CA SER A 210 -5.75 -0.01 -35.27
C SER A 210 -5.83 -0.85 -36.53
N PRO A 211 -6.92 -0.80 -37.30
CA PRO A 211 -6.92 -1.40 -38.58
C PRO A 211 -5.82 -0.67 -39.34
N SER A 212 -4.65 -1.34 -39.45
CA SER A 212 -3.63 -0.88 -40.35
C SER A 212 -4.33 -0.73 -41.70
N THR A 213 -4.51 0.52 -42.10
CA THR A 213 -4.95 0.89 -43.42
C THR A 213 -4.00 0.29 -44.44
N SER A 214 -4.20 -0.98 -44.74
CA SER A 214 -3.60 -1.64 -45.87
C SER A 214 -4.40 -1.17 -47.09
N MET A 215 -3.94 -0.08 -47.65
CA MET A 215 -4.35 0.33 -49.00
C MET A 215 -4.08 -0.79 -49.98
N LEU A 216 -5.09 -1.13 -50.73
CA LEU A 216 -5.14 -1.75 -52.06
C LEU A 216 -4.15 -2.89 -52.36
N ALA A 217 -4.68 -4.10 -52.43
CA ALA A 217 -4.35 -5.02 -53.50
C ALA A 217 -5.58 -5.87 -53.88
N PRO A 218 -5.83 -6.16 -55.20
CA PRO A 218 -7.08 -6.74 -55.65
C PRO A 218 -7.16 -8.23 -55.42
N ALA A 219 -8.39 -8.72 -55.42
CA ALA A 219 -8.87 -10.07 -55.26
C ALA A 219 -8.15 -11.14 -56.06
N THR A 220 -7.89 -12.30 -55.41
CA THR A 220 -8.02 -13.62 -56.04
C THR A 220 -8.23 -14.67 -54.92
N GLU A 221 -9.32 -15.42 -55.03
CA GLU A 221 -9.83 -16.58 -54.30
C GLU A 221 -8.86 -17.79 -54.30
N PRO A 222 -9.10 -18.97 -53.63
CA PRO A 222 -10.19 -19.36 -52.68
C PRO A 222 -9.74 -20.11 -51.39
N ALA A 223 -10.65 -20.15 -50.45
CA ALA A 223 -10.98 -21.16 -49.43
C ALA A 223 -9.94 -22.17 -48.91
N ALA A 224 -9.56 -22.03 -47.63
CA ALA A 224 -9.24 -23.12 -46.70
C ALA A 224 -9.70 -22.75 -45.29
N PRO A 225 -10.21 -23.68 -44.44
CA PRO A 225 -10.80 -23.40 -43.15
C PRO A 225 -9.74 -22.96 -42.16
N ALA A 226 -9.79 -21.70 -41.73
CA ALA A 226 -8.95 -21.15 -40.68
C ALA A 226 -9.31 -21.74 -39.34
N ILE A 227 -8.48 -22.60 -38.80
CA ILE A 227 -8.40 -22.97 -37.41
C ILE A 227 -8.24 -21.66 -36.63
N ARG A 228 -9.26 -21.31 -35.83
CA ARG A 228 -9.20 -20.19 -34.87
C ARG A 228 -8.12 -20.53 -33.83
N ALA A 229 -6.92 -20.11 -34.06
CA ALA A 229 -5.91 -20.02 -33.03
C ALA A 229 -6.40 -19.02 -31.98
N SER A 230 -6.75 -19.53 -30.82
CA SER A 230 -7.02 -18.75 -29.61
C SER A 230 -5.81 -17.86 -29.37
N GLY A 231 -5.97 -16.56 -29.63
CA GLY A 231 -4.92 -15.57 -29.46
C GLY A 231 -4.53 -15.52 -27.99
N GLU A 232 -3.44 -16.22 -27.67
CA GLU A 232 -2.75 -16.18 -26.40
C GLU A 232 -2.23 -14.75 -26.22
N VAL A 233 -2.95 -13.95 -25.44
CA VAL A 233 -2.54 -12.59 -25.08
C VAL A 233 -1.24 -12.68 -24.30
N ARG A 234 -0.11 -12.52 -25.00
CA ARG A 234 1.19 -12.37 -24.36
C ARG A 234 1.14 -11.21 -23.41
N HIS A 235 0.94 -11.49 -22.13
CA HIS A 235 1.10 -10.55 -21.04
C HIS A 235 2.59 -10.25 -20.92
N GLY A 236 3.08 -9.29 -21.68
CA GLY A 236 4.41 -8.73 -21.48
C GLY A 236 4.51 -8.17 -20.06
N LEU A 237 5.61 -8.46 -19.36
CA LEU A 237 5.91 -7.99 -17.99
C LEU A 237 5.74 -6.46 -17.80
N PHE A 238 5.66 -5.70 -18.90
CA PHE A 238 5.49 -4.24 -18.95
C PHE A 238 4.15 -3.79 -19.57
N ALA A 239 3.17 -4.68 -19.75
CA ALA A 239 1.86 -4.28 -20.24
C ALA A 239 1.26 -3.22 -19.30
N ARG A 240 1.02 -2.02 -19.81
CA ARG A 240 0.40 -0.93 -19.03
C ARG A 240 -0.97 -1.39 -18.55
N ARG A 241 -1.12 -1.51 -17.24
CA ARG A 241 -2.40 -1.90 -16.62
C ARG A 241 -3.49 -0.92 -17.05
N PRO A 242 -4.68 -1.41 -17.43
CA PRO A 242 -5.79 -0.55 -17.78
C PRO A 242 -6.13 0.38 -16.61
N LYS A 243 -6.39 1.64 -16.90
CA LYS A 243 -6.71 2.67 -15.90
C LYS A 243 -8.14 3.14 -16.10
N VAL A 244 -8.88 3.23 -15.00
CA VAL A 244 -10.16 3.92 -14.98
C VAL A 244 -9.95 5.37 -14.56
N GLU A 245 -10.69 6.29 -15.15
CA GLU A 245 -10.65 7.71 -14.83
C GLU A 245 -12.01 8.16 -14.31
N LEU A 246 -12.00 8.91 -13.21
CA LEU A 246 -13.18 9.65 -12.76
C LEU A 246 -13.08 11.07 -13.30
N LEU A 247 -14.06 11.46 -14.07
CA LEU A 247 -14.16 12.78 -14.68
C LEU A 247 -15.21 13.59 -13.95
N TRP A 248 -14.94 14.87 -13.80
CA TRP A 248 -15.89 15.87 -13.32
C TRP A 248 -16.20 16.84 -14.44
N ASP A 249 -17.49 17.01 -14.74
CA ASP A 249 -18.01 17.94 -15.72
C ASP A 249 -18.49 19.19 -14.98
N SER A 250 -17.68 20.26 -15.03
CA SER A 250 -17.98 21.47 -14.27
C SER A 250 -19.08 22.29 -14.94
N PRO A 251 -20.21 22.58 -14.25
CA PRO A 251 -21.31 23.36 -14.81
C PRO A 251 -20.95 24.83 -15.07
N ALA A 252 -19.89 25.32 -14.40
CA ALA A 252 -19.47 26.73 -14.51
C ALA A 252 -18.75 27.06 -15.83
N ALA A 253 -18.32 26.07 -16.59
CA ALA A 253 -17.66 26.25 -17.87
C ALA A 253 -18.62 25.87 -19.01
N ALA A 254 -19.28 26.83 -19.60
CA ALA A 254 -20.06 26.65 -20.82
C ALA A 254 -19.16 26.12 -21.94
N GLY A 255 -19.06 24.80 -22.05
CA GLY A 255 -18.30 24.08 -23.06
C GLY A 255 -17.12 23.29 -22.54
N HIS A 256 -17.34 21.97 -22.37
CA HIS A 256 -16.35 20.88 -22.40
C HIS A 256 -15.17 20.91 -21.42
N ASN A 257 -15.28 21.51 -20.26
CA ASN A 257 -14.20 21.51 -19.29
C ASN A 257 -14.30 20.26 -18.36
N ARG A 258 -14.13 19.06 -18.95
CA ARG A 258 -14.02 17.81 -18.21
C ARG A 258 -12.65 17.73 -17.55
N THR A 259 -12.64 17.82 -16.22
CA THR A 259 -11.40 17.65 -15.46
C THR A 259 -11.31 16.25 -14.85
N THR A 260 -10.11 15.67 -14.92
CA THR A 260 -9.87 14.36 -14.31
C THR A 260 -9.69 14.52 -12.80
N VAL A 261 -10.61 13.96 -12.01
CA VAL A 261 -10.51 13.95 -10.54
C VAL A 261 -9.42 12.97 -10.09
N PHE A 262 -9.44 11.75 -10.64
CA PHE A 262 -8.37 10.78 -10.44
C PHE A 262 -8.28 9.76 -11.57
N ARG A 263 -7.08 9.14 -11.65
CA ARG A 263 -6.80 7.97 -12.51
C ARG A 263 -6.34 6.82 -11.63
N ALA A 264 -7.04 5.70 -11.69
CA ALA A 264 -6.73 4.52 -10.91
C ALA A 264 -6.41 3.31 -11.80
N PRO A 265 -5.32 2.57 -11.56
CA PRO A 265 -5.07 1.32 -12.27
C PRO A 265 -6.04 0.24 -11.76
N LEU A 266 -6.64 -0.50 -12.66
CA LEU A 266 -7.47 -1.66 -12.34
C LEU A 266 -6.57 -2.89 -12.08
N ALA A 267 -5.92 -2.89 -10.92
CA ALA A 267 -4.89 -3.88 -10.60
C ALA A 267 -5.47 -5.22 -10.15
N SER A 268 -6.64 -5.20 -9.52
CA SER A 268 -7.32 -6.38 -8.99
C SER A 268 -8.74 -6.48 -9.56
N GLU A 269 -9.31 -7.68 -9.48
CA GLU A 269 -10.72 -7.89 -9.83
C GLU A 269 -11.64 -7.09 -8.88
N GLY A 270 -11.26 -6.97 -7.60
CA GLY A 270 -11.95 -6.11 -6.64
C GLY A 270 -12.03 -4.66 -7.09
N ASP A 271 -10.93 -4.10 -7.67
CA ASP A 271 -10.94 -2.74 -8.21
C ASP A 271 -11.88 -2.60 -9.41
N ARG A 272 -11.93 -3.62 -10.29
CA ARG A 272 -12.85 -3.64 -11.44
C ARG A 272 -14.30 -3.68 -11.00
N ASN A 273 -14.64 -4.54 -10.04
CA ASN A 273 -15.97 -4.65 -9.50
C ASN A 273 -16.40 -3.38 -8.76
N ALA A 274 -15.50 -2.76 -8.00
CA ALA A 274 -15.76 -1.46 -7.36
C ALA A 274 -16.00 -0.36 -8.37
N ALA A 275 -15.23 -0.31 -9.47
CA ALA A 275 -15.41 0.67 -10.53
C ALA A 275 -16.73 0.48 -11.29
N ARG A 276 -17.13 -0.78 -11.58
CA ARG A 276 -18.44 -1.09 -12.21
C ARG A 276 -19.59 -0.68 -11.30
N ALA A 277 -19.50 -1.01 -10.00
CA ALA A 277 -20.54 -0.66 -9.04
C ALA A 277 -20.63 0.86 -8.86
N LEU A 278 -19.52 1.59 -8.90
CA LEU A 278 -19.50 3.05 -8.89
C LEU A 278 -20.19 3.62 -10.11
N ASP A 279 -19.83 3.16 -11.33
CA ASP A 279 -20.44 3.62 -12.60
C ASP A 279 -21.95 3.37 -12.60
N ALA A 280 -22.40 2.16 -12.20
CA ALA A 280 -23.81 1.84 -12.07
C ALA A 280 -24.55 2.76 -11.08
N THR A 281 -23.90 3.08 -9.94
CA THR A 281 -24.49 3.94 -8.91
C THR A 281 -24.59 5.40 -9.38
N LEU A 282 -23.56 5.90 -10.07
CA LEU A 282 -23.57 7.27 -10.61
C LEU A 282 -24.67 7.47 -11.69
N ARG A 283 -24.96 6.44 -12.48
CA ARG A 283 -26.07 6.49 -13.48
C ARG A 283 -27.46 6.49 -12.86
N GLN A 284 -27.59 6.11 -11.58
CA GLN A 284 -28.87 6.05 -10.86
C GLN A 284 -29.19 7.33 -10.07
N VAL A 285 -28.26 8.27 -9.93
CA VAL A 285 -28.37 9.53 -9.18
C VAL A 285 -28.71 10.68 -10.10
#